data_117fa6d91a55454e512a944f1fe079cc
#
_entry.id   117fa6d91a55454e512a944f1fe079cc
#
_cell.length_a   1.000
_cell.length_b   1.000
_cell.length_c   1.000
_cell.angle_alpha   90.00
_cell.angle_beta   90.00
_cell.angle_gamma   90.00
#
_symmetry.space_group_name_H-M   'P 1'
#
loop_
_entity.id
_entity.type
_entity.pdbx_description
1 polymer ?
#
loop_
_entity_poly.entity_id
_entity_poly.type
_entity_poly.pdbx_seq_one_letter_code
_entity_poly.pdbx_strand_id
1 'polypeptide(L)'
;LLLFLIVASYHFGKEDTQFLTTNANSINQLLYFFKGSLIILAPMFFHFDETVTIYKFLLVEDETFYTILDYIETNKILLIGIVLSTLSSVLLFIKEFEIKKFAIFLDYFSIIILNYYLSPLVAFTLYFCFLHSLRHSISLIFEIDNFDFNSGLIKFLKKALPLTILTAIFCLISLFFLNNIYDLNSSILKVIFIDLAFLNFPNILLEYLLKKYEKQNN
;
A
#
# COMPACT_ATOMS: atom_id res chain seq x y z
N LEU A 1 -4.21 -0.43 -14.46
CA LEU A 1 -3.97 -1.27 -13.29
C LEU A 1 -2.49 -1.52 -13.04
N LEU A 2 -1.73 -2.04 -14.02
CA LEU A 2 -0.31 -2.38 -13.85
C LEU A 2 0.51 -1.18 -13.31
N LEU A 3 0.35 0.00 -13.90
CA LEU A 3 1.01 1.22 -13.42
C LEU A 3 0.62 1.53 -11.96
N PHE A 4 -0.65 1.39 -11.62
CA PHE A 4 -1.12 1.58 -10.25
C PHE A 4 -0.45 0.59 -9.28
N LEU A 5 -0.37 -0.69 -9.62
CA LEU A 5 0.25 -1.71 -8.79
C LEU A 5 1.77 -1.44 -8.58
N ILE A 6 2.47 -0.98 -9.62
CA ILE A 6 3.89 -0.60 -9.52
C ILE A 6 4.07 0.60 -8.57
N VAL A 7 3.27 1.64 -8.75
CA VAL A 7 3.33 2.84 -7.90
C VAL A 7 2.93 2.51 -6.46
N ALA A 8 1.90 1.70 -6.26
CA ALA A 8 1.46 1.24 -4.95
C ALA A 8 2.55 0.41 -4.24
N SER A 9 3.22 -0.51 -4.96
CA SER A 9 4.34 -1.28 -4.41
C SER A 9 5.45 -0.38 -3.86
N TYR A 10 5.85 0.63 -4.64
CA TYR A 10 6.86 1.57 -4.20
C TYR A 10 6.39 2.41 -2.99
N HIS A 11 5.18 2.93 -3.05
CA HIS A 11 4.59 3.78 -2.02
C HIS A 11 4.50 3.05 -0.68
N PHE A 12 3.87 1.88 -0.64
CA PHE A 12 3.73 1.09 0.59
C PHE A 12 5.10 0.67 1.16
N GLY A 13 6.00 0.18 0.30
CA GLY A 13 7.31 -0.23 0.76
C GLY A 13 8.14 0.92 1.32
N LYS A 14 8.02 2.12 0.76
CA LYS A 14 8.69 3.31 1.24
C LYS A 14 8.07 3.81 2.54
N GLU A 15 6.76 3.98 2.61
CA GLU A 15 6.08 4.48 3.81
C GLU A 15 6.26 3.54 5.01
N ASP A 16 6.12 2.24 4.82
CA ASP A 16 6.32 1.26 5.88
C ASP A 16 7.78 1.17 6.38
N THR A 17 8.72 1.80 5.68
CA THR A 17 10.15 1.72 6.00
C THR A 17 10.77 3.06 6.33
N GLN A 18 10.21 4.16 5.86
CA GLN A 18 10.80 5.51 5.94
C GLN A 18 11.05 5.98 7.39
N PHE A 19 10.21 5.57 8.34
CA PHE A 19 10.41 5.87 9.76
C PHE A 19 11.64 5.19 10.38
N LEU A 20 12.17 4.21 9.69
CA LEU A 20 13.21 3.31 10.18
C LEU A 20 14.55 3.52 9.47
N THR A 21 14.57 4.27 8.36
CA THR A 21 15.77 4.47 7.52
C THR A 21 15.95 5.93 7.13
N THR A 22 17.06 6.53 7.54
CA THR A 22 17.36 7.96 7.30
C THR A 22 18.03 8.25 5.94
N ASN A 23 18.47 7.25 5.19
CA ASN A 23 19.28 7.42 3.98
C ASN A 23 18.52 7.14 2.69
N ALA A 24 18.32 8.17 1.88
CA ALA A 24 17.68 8.12 0.56
C ALA A 24 18.66 7.75 -0.58
N ASN A 25 19.34 6.60 -0.49
CA ASN A 25 20.17 6.10 -1.59
C ASN A 25 19.33 5.38 -2.65
N SER A 26 19.75 5.40 -3.92
CA SER A 26 19.07 4.72 -5.04
C SER A 26 18.83 3.22 -4.77
N ILE A 27 19.74 2.56 -4.07
CA ILE A 27 19.61 1.16 -3.67
C ILE A 27 18.43 0.98 -2.70
N ASN A 28 18.24 1.89 -1.74
CA ASN A 28 17.12 1.81 -0.80
C ASN A 28 15.77 1.96 -1.52
N GLN A 29 15.68 2.78 -2.56
CA GLN A 29 14.46 2.91 -3.37
C GLN A 29 14.07 1.60 -4.05
N LEU A 30 15.05 0.86 -4.57
CA LEU A 30 14.81 -0.46 -5.15
C LEU A 30 14.38 -1.48 -4.08
N LEU A 31 15.01 -1.45 -2.91
CA LEU A 31 14.63 -2.31 -1.78
C LEU A 31 13.22 -2.01 -1.28
N TYR A 32 12.81 -0.74 -1.24
CA TYR A 32 11.43 -0.36 -0.91
C TYR A 32 10.43 -0.91 -1.89
N PHE A 33 10.72 -0.80 -3.19
CA PHE A 33 9.86 -1.36 -4.23
C PHE A 33 9.67 -2.87 -4.06
N PHE A 34 10.74 -3.63 -3.90
CA PHE A 34 10.63 -5.08 -3.72
C PHE A 34 9.96 -5.47 -2.40
N LYS A 35 10.23 -4.75 -1.30
CA LYS A 35 9.51 -4.97 -0.03
C LYS A 35 8.01 -4.73 -0.19
N GLY A 36 7.64 -3.60 -0.75
CA GLY A 36 6.22 -3.24 -0.93
C GLY A 36 5.49 -4.08 -1.97
N SER A 37 6.19 -4.65 -2.96
CA SER A 37 5.58 -5.56 -3.93
C SER A 37 4.99 -6.82 -3.28
N LEU A 38 5.42 -7.18 -2.05
CA LEU A 38 4.88 -8.31 -1.31
C LEU A 38 3.37 -8.20 -1.09
N ILE A 39 2.84 -6.99 -0.91
CA ILE A 39 1.40 -6.75 -0.70
C ILE A 39 0.58 -7.21 -1.91
N ILE A 40 1.17 -7.14 -3.10
CA ILE A 40 0.55 -7.56 -4.35
C ILE A 40 0.89 -9.02 -4.67
N LEU A 41 2.13 -9.42 -4.43
CA LEU A 41 2.62 -10.76 -4.77
C LEU A 41 2.08 -11.84 -3.83
N ALA A 42 1.90 -11.54 -2.54
CA ALA A 42 1.44 -12.54 -1.58
C ALA A 42 0.00 -13.03 -1.89
N PRO A 43 -1.01 -12.17 -2.11
CA PRO A 43 -2.33 -12.64 -2.51
C PRO A 43 -2.30 -13.41 -3.85
N MET A 44 -1.50 -12.98 -4.81
CA MET A 44 -1.35 -13.72 -6.08
C MET A 44 -0.68 -15.09 -5.89
N PHE A 45 0.23 -15.22 -4.93
CA PHE A 45 0.93 -16.48 -4.69
C PHE A 45 0.07 -17.50 -3.92
N PHE A 46 -0.69 -17.06 -2.92
CA PHE A 46 -1.50 -17.93 -2.07
C PHE A 46 -2.92 -18.16 -2.61
N HIS A 47 -3.49 -17.17 -3.32
CA HIS A 47 -4.89 -17.15 -3.78
C HIS A 47 -4.98 -16.59 -5.20
N PHE A 48 -4.28 -17.23 -6.16
CA PHE A 48 -4.16 -16.72 -7.54
C PHE A 48 -5.53 -16.47 -8.19
N ASP A 49 -6.38 -17.49 -8.24
CA ASP A 49 -7.70 -17.40 -8.92
C ASP A 49 -8.62 -16.34 -8.31
N GLU A 50 -8.63 -16.21 -6.97
CA GLU A 50 -9.42 -15.19 -6.29
C GLU A 50 -8.87 -13.79 -6.60
N THR A 51 -7.55 -13.63 -6.60
CA THR A 51 -6.89 -12.35 -6.90
C THR A 51 -7.12 -11.95 -8.36
N VAL A 52 -7.02 -12.88 -9.28
CA VAL A 52 -7.35 -12.65 -10.71
C VAL A 52 -8.82 -12.26 -10.87
N THR A 53 -9.72 -12.90 -10.12
CA THR A 53 -11.15 -12.55 -10.13
C THR A 53 -11.39 -11.12 -9.64
N ILE A 54 -10.69 -10.68 -8.58
CA ILE A 54 -10.74 -9.29 -8.11
C ILE A 54 -10.27 -8.34 -9.22
N TYR A 55 -9.18 -8.67 -9.92
CA TYR A 55 -8.69 -7.85 -11.04
C TYR A 55 -9.69 -7.81 -12.20
N LYS A 56 -10.42 -8.88 -12.48
CA LYS A 56 -11.51 -8.90 -13.46
C LYS A 56 -12.64 -7.93 -13.12
N PHE A 57 -13.01 -7.83 -11.85
CA PHE A 57 -13.99 -6.83 -11.40
C PHE A 57 -13.50 -5.39 -11.54
N LEU A 58 -12.19 -5.15 -11.45
CA LEU A 58 -11.61 -3.81 -11.54
C LEU A 58 -11.39 -3.35 -12.98
N LEU A 59 -11.04 -4.26 -13.85
CA LEU A 59 -10.65 -3.98 -15.23
C LEU A 59 -11.79 -4.24 -16.21
N VAL A 60 -11.73 -3.48 -17.29
CA VAL A 60 -12.37 -3.83 -18.53
C VAL A 60 -11.63 -5.02 -19.14
N GLU A 61 -12.35 -5.93 -19.76
CA GLU A 61 -11.92 -7.17 -20.40
C GLU A 61 -10.67 -7.01 -21.30
N ASP A 62 -9.49 -7.21 -20.72
CA ASP A 62 -8.21 -7.22 -21.43
C ASP A 62 -7.60 -8.62 -21.38
N GLU A 63 -7.82 -9.40 -22.44
CA GLU A 63 -7.31 -10.77 -22.57
C GLU A 63 -5.77 -10.82 -22.49
N THR A 64 -5.08 -9.79 -22.97
CA THR A 64 -3.62 -9.71 -22.95
C THR A 64 -3.10 -9.67 -21.52
N PHE A 65 -3.78 -8.92 -20.65
CA PHE A 65 -3.41 -8.84 -19.24
C PHE A 65 -3.53 -10.21 -18.54
N TYR A 66 -4.58 -10.97 -18.79
CA TYR A 66 -4.77 -12.30 -18.19
C TYR A 66 -3.77 -13.32 -18.72
N THR A 67 -3.45 -13.26 -20.02
CA THR A 67 -2.39 -14.11 -20.60
C THR A 67 -1.03 -13.84 -19.93
N ILE A 68 -0.72 -12.59 -19.60
CA ILE A 68 0.49 -12.25 -18.86
C ILE A 68 0.44 -12.81 -17.43
N LEU A 69 -0.69 -12.73 -16.74
CA LEU A 69 -0.84 -13.28 -15.38
C LEU A 69 -0.66 -14.80 -15.38
N ASP A 70 -1.28 -15.51 -16.30
CA ASP A 70 -1.13 -16.96 -16.45
C ASP A 70 0.33 -17.34 -16.76
N TYR A 71 1.01 -16.55 -17.60
CA TYR A 71 2.44 -16.75 -17.86
C TYR A 71 3.30 -16.57 -16.60
N ILE A 72 2.99 -15.54 -15.78
CA ILE A 72 3.68 -15.25 -14.51
C ILE A 72 3.50 -16.41 -13.52
N GLU A 73 2.30 -16.98 -13.42
CA GLU A 73 2.01 -18.11 -12.56
C GLU A 73 2.74 -19.38 -13.03
N THR A 74 2.54 -19.73 -14.30
CA THR A 74 3.09 -20.96 -14.91
C THR A 74 4.63 -21.00 -14.81
N ASN A 75 5.30 -19.88 -15.00
CA ASN A 75 6.76 -19.78 -14.93
C ASN A 75 7.30 -19.53 -13.51
N LYS A 76 6.46 -19.61 -12.48
CA LYS A 76 6.83 -19.39 -11.06
C LYS A 76 7.49 -18.05 -10.80
N ILE A 77 7.19 -17.02 -11.59
CA ILE A 77 7.74 -15.65 -11.45
C ILE A 77 7.31 -15.05 -10.11
N LEU A 78 6.11 -15.41 -9.61
CA LEU A 78 5.64 -14.99 -8.29
C LEU A 78 6.58 -15.43 -7.17
N LEU A 79 7.12 -16.66 -7.25
CA LEU A 79 8.10 -17.15 -6.27
C LEU A 79 9.38 -16.31 -6.28
N ILE A 80 9.88 -15.95 -7.45
CA ILE A 80 11.05 -15.08 -7.59
C ILE A 80 10.76 -13.72 -6.95
N GLY A 81 9.59 -13.14 -7.19
CA GLY A 81 9.14 -11.90 -6.57
C GLY A 81 9.11 -11.95 -5.05
N ILE A 82 8.58 -13.03 -4.47
CA ILE A 82 8.56 -13.26 -3.01
C ILE A 82 9.99 -13.39 -2.46
N VAL A 83 10.87 -14.11 -3.13
CA VAL A 83 12.27 -14.24 -2.73
C VAL A 83 12.97 -12.86 -2.75
N LEU A 84 12.76 -12.06 -3.78
CA LEU A 84 13.30 -10.69 -3.86
C LEU A 84 12.75 -9.80 -2.75
N SER A 85 11.45 -9.90 -2.42
CA SER A 85 10.84 -9.17 -1.32
C SER A 85 11.43 -9.59 0.04
N THR A 86 11.63 -10.90 0.24
CA THR A 86 12.30 -11.45 1.45
C THR A 86 13.70 -10.90 1.59
N LEU A 87 14.52 -11.01 0.54
CA LEU A 87 15.89 -10.50 0.53
C LEU A 87 15.94 -9.00 0.81
N SER A 88 15.03 -8.22 0.21
CA SER A 88 14.95 -6.78 0.43
C SER A 88 14.60 -6.45 1.88
N SER A 89 13.66 -7.16 2.49
CA SER A 89 13.29 -6.99 3.91
C SER A 89 14.45 -7.33 4.84
N VAL A 90 15.20 -8.41 4.55
CA VAL A 90 16.41 -8.80 5.29
C VAL A 90 17.50 -7.75 5.15
N LEU A 91 17.79 -7.28 3.93
CA LEU A 91 18.82 -6.28 3.67
C LEU A 91 18.51 -4.94 4.35
N LEU A 92 17.26 -4.49 4.32
CA LEU A 92 16.82 -3.29 5.02
C LEU A 92 16.96 -3.41 6.53
N PHE A 93 16.73 -4.61 7.08
CA PHE A 93 16.91 -4.89 8.50
C PHE A 93 18.38 -4.91 8.92
N ILE A 94 19.24 -5.59 8.15
CA ILE A 94 20.66 -5.79 8.51
C ILE A 94 21.47 -4.50 8.32
N LYS A 95 21.17 -3.68 7.34
CA LYS A 95 21.96 -2.50 6.95
C LYS A 95 22.19 -1.51 8.09
N GLU A 96 21.28 -1.43 9.02
CA GLU A 96 21.38 -0.59 10.23
C GLU A 96 20.69 -1.30 11.39
N PHE A 97 21.35 -2.28 11.98
CA PHE A 97 20.75 -3.13 13.02
C PHE A 97 20.29 -2.32 14.23
N GLU A 98 19.01 -1.98 14.26
CA GLU A 98 18.33 -1.38 15.40
C GLU A 98 17.07 -2.20 15.73
N ILE A 99 16.74 -2.34 17.01
CA ILE A 99 15.54 -3.07 17.47
C ILE A 99 14.27 -2.50 16.83
N LYS A 100 14.22 -1.18 16.58
CA LYS A 100 13.09 -0.53 15.90
C LYS A 100 12.85 -1.09 14.50
N LYS A 101 13.89 -1.55 13.80
CA LYS A 101 13.80 -2.13 12.45
C LYS A 101 13.30 -3.57 12.43
N PHE A 102 13.18 -4.21 13.58
CA PHE A 102 12.49 -5.48 13.71
C PHE A 102 11.03 -5.40 13.22
N ALA A 103 10.43 -4.21 13.29
CA ALA A 103 9.11 -3.95 12.71
C ALA A 103 9.04 -4.27 11.20
N ILE A 104 10.12 -4.08 10.44
CA ILE A 104 10.18 -4.45 9.01
C ILE A 104 9.96 -5.96 8.82
N PHE A 105 10.57 -6.74 9.70
CA PHE A 105 10.42 -8.20 9.70
C PHE A 105 9.00 -8.62 10.11
N LEU A 106 8.46 -7.99 11.15
CA LEU A 106 7.09 -8.26 11.60
C LEU A 106 6.08 -7.95 10.50
N ASP A 107 6.25 -6.85 9.76
CA ASP A 107 5.40 -6.52 8.60
C ASP A 107 5.44 -7.62 7.54
N TYR A 108 6.65 -8.06 7.18
CA TYR A 108 6.84 -9.13 6.20
C TYR A 108 6.10 -10.40 6.60
N PHE A 109 6.33 -10.89 7.83
CA PHE A 109 5.67 -12.09 8.35
C PHE A 109 4.16 -11.91 8.47
N SER A 110 3.70 -10.72 8.90
CA SER A 110 2.27 -10.44 9.01
C SER A 110 1.58 -10.52 7.66
N ILE A 111 2.16 -9.96 6.59
CA ILE A 111 1.59 -10.03 5.23
C ILE A 111 1.54 -11.48 4.75
N ILE A 112 2.60 -12.27 4.95
CA ILE A 112 2.62 -13.68 4.58
C ILE A 112 1.54 -14.47 5.35
N ILE A 113 1.48 -14.33 6.67
CA ILE A 113 0.52 -15.03 7.53
C ILE A 113 -0.92 -14.64 7.16
N LEU A 114 -1.18 -13.35 6.98
CA LEU A 114 -2.51 -12.87 6.60
C LEU A 114 -2.97 -13.50 5.28
N ASN A 115 -2.10 -13.49 4.25
CA ASN A 115 -2.45 -14.05 2.95
C ASN A 115 -2.46 -15.59 2.93
N TYR A 116 -1.78 -16.25 3.86
CA TYR A 116 -1.85 -17.71 3.98
C TYR A 116 -3.19 -18.20 4.55
N TYR A 117 -3.75 -17.47 5.53
CA TYR A 117 -4.96 -17.89 6.25
C TYR A 117 -6.25 -17.20 5.80
N LEU A 118 -6.17 -16.04 5.15
CA LEU A 118 -7.32 -15.20 4.83
C LEU A 118 -7.41 -14.94 3.33
N SER A 119 -8.64 -14.70 2.85
CA SER A 119 -8.86 -14.29 1.46
C SER A 119 -8.16 -12.96 1.14
N PRO A 120 -7.81 -12.70 -0.13
CA PRO A 120 -7.04 -11.53 -0.56
C PRO A 120 -7.58 -10.20 -0.05
N LEU A 121 -8.90 -9.99 -0.13
CA LEU A 121 -9.53 -8.74 0.32
C LEU A 121 -9.45 -8.55 1.83
N VAL A 122 -9.66 -9.62 2.60
CA VAL A 122 -9.58 -9.55 4.08
C VAL A 122 -8.14 -9.33 4.52
N ALA A 123 -7.19 -10.05 3.94
CA ALA A 123 -5.77 -9.89 4.21
C ALA A 123 -5.30 -8.45 3.91
N PHE A 124 -5.68 -7.92 2.73
CA PHE A 124 -5.37 -6.55 2.34
C PHE A 124 -6.01 -5.53 3.28
N THR A 125 -7.28 -5.71 3.65
CA THR A 125 -7.98 -4.79 4.56
C THR A 125 -7.32 -4.73 5.94
N LEU A 126 -6.96 -5.88 6.50
CA LEU A 126 -6.27 -5.94 7.79
C LEU A 126 -4.88 -5.31 7.73
N TYR A 127 -4.11 -5.60 6.67
CA TYR A 127 -2.82 -4.96 6.45
C TYR A 127 -2.99 -3.44 6.34
N PHE A 128 -3.87 -2.97 5.47
CA PHE A 128 -4.05 -1.56 5.19
C PHE A 128 -4.52 -0.78 6.42
N CYS A 129 -5.53 -1.27 7.14
CA CYS A 129 -6.09 -0.57 8.30
C CYS A 129 -5.13 -0.57 9.50
N PHE A 130 -4.55 -1.73 9.84
CA PHE A 130 -3.84 -1.90 11.11
C PHE A 130 -2.33 -1.74 10.98
N LEU A 131 -1.71 -2.24 9.92
CA LEU A 131 -0.26 -2.18 9.77
C LEU A 131 0.20 -0.90 9.06
N HIS A 132 -0.52 -0.47 8.03
CA HIS A 132 -0.15 0.70 7.24
C HIS A 132 -0.77 1.99 7.79
N SER A 133 -2.10 2.10 7.74
CA SER A 133 -2.83 3.35 8.01
C SER A 133 -2.72 3.79 9.47
N LEU A 134 -2.84 2.85 10.42
CA LEU A 134 -2.70 3.16 11.85
C LEU A 134 -1.29 3.66 12.18
N ARG A 135 -0.26 3.00 11.64
CA ARG A 135 1.15 3.41 11.83
C ARG A 135 1.39 4.81 11.27
N HIS A 136 0.93 5.07 10.05
CA HIS A 136 1.05 6.38 9.42
C HIS A 136 0.34 7.46 10.25
N SER A 137 -0.88 7.21 10.73
CA SER A 137 -1.62 8.13 11.58
C SER A 137 -0.89 8.43 12.89
N ILE A 138 -0.35 7.42 13.56
CA ILE A 138 0.44 7.60 14.78
C ILE A 138 1.68 8.47 14.52
N SER A 139 2.37 8.24 13.41
CA SER A 139 3.52 9.04 13.03
C SER A 139 3.17 10.51 12.80
N LEU A 140 2.08 10.78 12.08
CA LEU A 140 1.60 12.15 11.86
C LEU A 140 1.20 12.85 13.17
N ILE A 141 0.61 12.12 14.13
CA ILE A 141 0.28 12.68 15.46
C ILE A 141 1.54 13.16 16.17
N PHE A 142 2.61 12.36 16.17
CA PHE A 142 3.90 12.74 16.76
C PHE A 142 4.60 13.87 16.00
N GLU A 143 4.45 13.93 14.67
CA GLU A 143 4.99 15.02 13.85
C GLU A 143 4.28 16.36 14.13
N ILE A 144 2.97 16.33 14.41
CA ILE A 144 2.17 17.52 14.75
C ILE A 144 2.51 18.04 16.15
N ASP A 145 2.76 17.16 17.12
CA ASP A 145 3.12 17.53 18.48
C ASP A 145 4.02 16.47 19.12
N ASN A 146 5.33 16.76 19.15
CA ASN A 146 6.34 15.83 19.67
C ASN A 146 6.31 15.70 21.20
N PHE A 147 5.66 16.60 21.92
CA PHE A 147 5.70 16.67 23.39
C PHE A 147 4.45 16.07 24.05
N ASP A 148 3.29 16.23 23.42
CA ASP A 148 2.02 15.75 23.97
C ASP A 148 1.19 15.01 22.93
N PHE A 149 1.09 13.70 23.11
CA PHE A 149 0.30 12.82 22.23
C PHE A 149 -1.18 13.23 22.18
N ASN A 150 -1.78 13.62 23.31
CA ASN A 150 -3.20 13.99 23.34
C ASN A 150 -3.46 15.30 22.57
N SER A 151 -2.57 16.27 22.73
CA SER A 151 -2.62 17.52 21.95
C SER A 151 -2.45 17.23 20.44
N GLY A 152 -1.46 16.40 20.08
CA GLY A 152 -1.23 15.95 18.71
C GLY A 152 -2.44 15.25 18.11
N LEU A 153 -3.06 14.32 18.85
CA LEU A 153 -4.24 13.58 18.45
C LEU A 153 -5.43 14.52 18.18
N ILE A 154 -5.71 15.46 19.06
CA ILE A 154 -6.80 16.42 18.87
C ILE A 154 -6.57 17.30 17.63
N LYS A 155 -5.33 17.77 17.44
CA LYS A 155 -4.96 18.56 16.24
C LYS A 155 -5.08 17.73 14.97
N PHE A 156 -4.64 16.46 14.99
CA PHE A 156 -4.77 15.51 13.89
C PHE A 156 -6.23 15.27 13.55
N LEU A 157 -7.07 14.93 14.52
CA LEU A 157 -8.50 14.68 14.32
C LEU A 157 -9.22 15.91 13.74
N LYS A 158 -8.94 17.11 14.22
CA LYS A 158 -9.53 18.35 13.67
C LYS A 158 -9.20 18.56 12.19
N LYS A 159 -8.01 18.16 11.74
CA LYS A 159 -7.59 18.25 10.33
C LYS A 159 -8.09 17.09 9.50
N ALA A 160 -8.06 15.87 10.03
CA ALA A 160 -8.42 14.65 9.31
C ALA A 160 -9.93 14.49 9.16
N LEU A 161 -10.73 14.82 10.18
CA LEU A 161 -12.16 14.59 10.19
C LEU A 161 -12.92 15.24 9.02
N PRO A 162 -12.74 16.53 8.69
CA PRO A 162 -13.43 17.13 7.54
C PRO A 162 -13.04 16.46 6.22
N LEU A 163 -11.77 16.07 6.06
CA LEU A 163 -11.32 15.36 4.86
C LEU A 163 -11.93 13.96 4.78
N THR A 164 -11.97 13.23 5.89
CA THR A 164 -12.60 11.91 5.97
C THR A 164 -14.10 11.96 5.66
N ILE A 165 -14.82 12.98 6.16
CA ILE A 165 -16.24 13.17 5.83
C ILE A 165 -16.41 13.45 4.33
N LEU A 166 -15.55 14.30 3.76
CA LEU A 166 -15.59 14.63 2.35
C LEU A 166 -15.35 13.39 1.48
N THR A 167 -14.31 12.59 1.78
CA THR A 167 -14.04 11.33 1.07
C THR A 167 -15.19 10.34 1.20
N ALA A 168 -15.78 10.18 2.41
CA ALA A 168 -16.93 9.31 2.60
C ALA A 168 -18.14 9.73 1.74
N ILE A 169 -18.40 11.03 1.61
CA ILE A 169 -19.45 11.53 0.72
C ILE A 169 -19.15 11.19 -0.74
N PHE A 170 -17.91 11.39 -1.19
CA PHE A 170 -17.51 11.01 -2.55
C PHE A 170 -17.63 9.50 -2.80
N CYS A 171 -17.24 8.65 -1.85
CA CYS A 171 -17.42 7.21 -1.93
C CYS A 171 -18.90 6.84 -2.13
N LEU A 172 -19.81 7.42 -1.33
CA LEU A 172 -21.25 7.15 -1.44
C LEU A 172 -21.83 7.61 -2.78
N ILE A 173 -21.44 8.78 -3.26
CA ILE A 173 -21.84 9.31 -4.56
C ILE A 173 -21.32 8.39 -5.69
N SER A 174 -20.05 8.03 -5.65
CA SER A 174 -19.42 7.14 -6.64
C SER A 174 -20.09 5.77 -6.65
N LEU A 175 -20.38 5.21 -5.46
CA LEU A 175 -21.08 3.94 -5.33
C LEU A 175 -22.49 4.01 -5.93
N PHE A 176 -23.23 5.08 -5.69
CA PHE A 176 -24.56 5.28 -6.24
C PHE A 176 -24.53 5.30 -7.78
N PHE A 177 -23.58 6.02 -8.40
CA PHE A 177 -23.45 6.06 -9.85
C PHE A 177 -23.00 4.71 -10.43
N LEU A 178 -22.00 4.06 -9.83
CA LEU A 178 -21.48 2.78 -10.32
C LEU A 178 -22.50 1.64 -10.19
N ASN A 179 -23.30 1.63 -9.13
CA ASN A 179 -24.33 0.61 -8.92
C ASN A 179 -25.48 0.66 -9.95
N ASN A 180 -25.60 1.76 -10.71
CA ASN A 180 -26.53 1.83 -11.84
C ASN A 180 -25.99 1.13 -13.11
N ILE A 181 -24.67 0.86 -13.16
CA ILE A 181 -24.00 0.30 -14.35
C ILE A 181 -23.51 -1.13 -14.08
N TYR A 182 -23.06 -1.38 -12.86
CA TYR A 182 -22.46 -2.64 -12.42
C TYR A 182 -23.25 -3.21 -11.24
N ASP A 183 -23.05 -4.50 -10.96
CA ASP A 183 -23.54 -5.11 -9.72
C ASP A 183 -22.90 -4.50 -8.47
N LEU A 184 -23.53 -4.67 -7.31
CA LEU A 184 -23.11 -4.04 -6.06
C LEU A 184 -21.67 -4.42 -5.66
N ASN A 185 -21.29 -5.70 -5.79
CA ASN A 185 -19.97 -6.18 -5.42
C ASN A 185 -18.87 -5.55 -6.28
N SER A 186 -19.05 -5.53 -7.59
CA SER A 186 -18.14 -4.86 -8.53
C SER A 186 -18.05 -3.36 -8.27
N SER A 187 -19.19 -2.70 -7.97
CA SER A 187 -19.23 -1.28 -7.65
C SER A 187 -18.45 -0.95 -6.39
N ILE A 188 -18.61 -1.73 -5.33
CA ILE A 188 -17.85 -1.57 -4.06
C ILE A 188 -16.35 -1.72 -4.31
N LEU A 189 -15.94 -2.77 -5.02
CA LEU A 189 -14.52 -2.98 -5.32
C LEU A 189 -13.93 -1.83 -6.14
N LYS A 190 -14.65 -1.38 -7.20
CA LYS A 190 -14.22 -0.23 -8.02
C LYS A 190 -14.06 1.04 -7.18
N VAL A 191 -15.02 1.35 -6.29
CA VAL A 191 -14.93 2.52 -5.41
C VAL A 191 -13.71 2.42 -4.50
N ILE A 192 -13.51 1.30 -3.83
CA ILE A 192 -12.35 1.10 -2.93
C ILE A 192 -11.03 1.34 -3.68
N PHE A 193 -10.85 0.76 -4.85
CA PHE A 193 -9.60 0.92 -5.61
C PHE A 193 -9.44 2.32 -6.21
N ILE A 194 -10.51 2.96 -6.66
CA ILE A 194 -10.48 4.35 -7.11
C ILE A 194 -10.07 5.26 -5.97
N ASP A 195 -10.67 5.10 -4.78
CA ASP A 195 -10.35 5.91 -3.62
C ASP A 195 -8.91 5.71 -3.15
N LEU A 196 -8.42 4.46 -3.13
CA LEU A 196 -7.02 4.17 -2.83
C LEU A 196 -6.07 4.85 -3.82
N ALA A 197 -6.41 4.85 -5.12
CA ALA A 197 -5.61 5.53 -6.14
C ALA A 197 -5.66 7.05 -5.95
N PHE A 198 -6.82 7.61 -5.65
CA PHE A 198 -7.00 9.04 -5.40
C PHE A 198 -6.32 9.53 -4.13
N LEU A 199 -6.28 8.74 -3.07
CA LEU A 199 -5.62 9.09 -1.81
C LEU A 199 -4.09 8.99 -1.92
N ASN A 200 -3.60 7.96 -2.61
CA ASN A 200 -2.16 7.73 -2.72
C ASN A 200 -1.47 8.70 -3.70
N PHE A 201 -2.09 9.01 -4.83
CA PHE A 201 -1.48 9.86 -5.86
C PHE A 201 -1.17 11.29 -5.40
N PRO A 202 -2.09 12.04 -4.76
CA PRO A 202 -1.80 13.37 -4.22
C PRO A 202 -0.74 13.35 -3.13
N ASN A 203 -0.72 12.35 -2.26
CA ASN A 203 0.28 12.23 -1.20
C ASN A 203 1.69 12.04 -1.77
N ILE A 204 1.84 11.16 -2.75
CA ILE A 204 3.12 10.93 -3.45
C ILE A 204 3.57 12.21 -4.18
N LEU A 205 2.65 12.89 -4.86
CA LEU A 205 2.93 14.14 -5.57
C LEU A 205 3.34 15.25 -4.61
N LEU A 206 2.61 15.41 -3.49
CA LEU A 206 2.91 16.42 -2.47
C LEU A 206 4.29 16.20 -1.86
N GLU A 207 4.62 14.96 -1.49
CA GLU A 207 5.94 14.62 -0.95
C GLU A 207 7.06 14.90 -1.95
N TYR A 208 6.85 14.56 -3.22
CA TYR A 208 7.81 14.86 -4.28
C TYR A 208 8.04 16.38 -4.45
N LEU A 209 6.97 17.16 -4.44
CA LEU A 209 7.04 18.62 -4.57
C LEU A 209 7.75 19.24 -3.36
N LEU A 210 7.43 18.82 -2.13
CA LEU A 210 8.08 19.33 -0.91
C LEU A 210 9.58 19.05 -0.94
N LYS A 211 10.01 17.83 -1.26
CA LYS A 211 11.43 17.48 -1.37
C LYS A 211 12.17 18.24 -2.47
N LYS A 212 11.49 18.60 -3.56
CA LYS A 212 12.06 19.42 -4.63
C LYS A 212 12.29 20.86 -4.17
N TYR A 213 11.35 21.43 -3.42
CA TYR A 213 11.48 22.79 -2.85
C TYR A 213 12.58 22.87 -1.79
N GLU A 214 12.73 21.88 -0.93
CA GLU A 214 13.81 21.83 0.07
C GLU A 214 15.19 21.78 -0.59
N LYS A 215 15.36 21.02 -1.68
CA LYS A 215 16.60 20.93 -2.44
C LYS A 215 16.96 22.22 -3.21
N GLN A 216 16.01 23.09 -3.48
CA GLN A 216 16.26 24.37 -4.16
C GLN A 216 16.61 25.49 -3.19
N ASN A 217 16.32 25.33 -1.89
CA ASN A 217 16.55 26.34 -0.85
C ASN A 217 17.77 26.03 0.03
N ASN A 218 18.44 24.90 -0.17
CA ASN A 218 19.73 24.51 0.42
C ASN A 218 20.82 24.53 -0.67
#